data_8cb014f72a60d026e88685559f3743c9
#
_entry.id   8cb014f72a60d026e88685559f3743c9
#
_cell.length_a   1.000
_cell.length_b   1.000
_cell.length_c   1.000
_cell.angle_alpha   90.00
_cell.angle_beta   90.00
_cell.angle_gamma   90.00
#
_symmetry.space_group_name_H-M   'P 1'
#
loop_
_entity.id
_entity.type
_entity.pdbx_description
1 polymer ?
#
loop_
_entity_poly.entity_id
_entity_poly.type
_entity_poly.pdbx_seq_one_letter_code
_entity_poly.pdbx_strand_id
1 'polypeptide(L)'
;MKTLIRFEFQKILKNKTILGSFVASLFLLAGIFFIGYHYSQYQFAARDNVAHGYSKDIEQSYRGEFTDDKIRGIIADDLKKFQERELSDDGSWKEKGEPWLFHPFYLFTEQISDVFVKDARHLYEKQMERVKKGKMLTIEDIEVRSIKDLGFKEFGKPLKIGNYAPWLDLYKVQGNVSILVSILVILVCSLIFSDDKAKNMNQVLLTTKYGRNKLIRAKIGVAFLLTFVLFIVFQMVTYFVFSSMYDTSGWSSSIQTNLDLGLFSFPLEWNHLQVYFWFLCLQFTGLLFTAGVTLLMSSLLNSPLSVLSFSISLYLLPYFLAQIFREGLAQKLLYLFPINQQSVGKLLGLFASNKEYFFQDFIINSLFVFSFLIGLAFALKIISYFHAKNWKFA
;
A
#
# COMPACT_ATOMS: atom_id res chain seq x y z
N MET A 1 20.59 -32.04 3.02
CA MET A 1 20.07 -30.66 3.02
C MET A 1 18.54 -30.61 3.20
N LYS A 2 17.77 -31.29 2.34
CA LYS A 2 16.29 -31.33 2.43
C LYS A 2 15.75 -31.72 3.81
N THR A 3 16.31 -32.78 4.44
CA THR A 3 15.90 -33.25 5.78
C THR A 3 16.12 -32.20 6.86
N LEU A 4 17.25 -31.47 6.83
CA LEU A 4 17.54 -30.41 7.79
C LEU A 4 16.59 -29.22 7.62
N ILE A 5 16.30 -28.82 6.38
CA ILE A 5 15.32 -27.76 6.07
C ILE A 5 13.95 -28.17 6.61
N ARG A 6 13.50 -29.41 6.34
CA ARG A 6 12.22 -29.91 6.83
C ARG A 6 12.15 -29.91 8.37
N PHE A 7 13.23 -30.35 9.01
CA PHE A 7 13.31 -30.36 10.47
C PHE A 7 13.20 -28.94 11.06
N GLU A 8 14.01 -28.00 10.58
CA GLU A 8 13.98 -26.61 11.06
C GLU A 8 12.62 -25.94 10.76
N PHE A 9 12.03 -26.20 9.61
CA PHE A 9 10.70 -25.70 9.25
C PHE A 9 9.63 -26.24 10.22
N GLN A 10 9.63 -27.56 10.48
CA GLN A 10 8.69 -28.17 11.42
C GLN A 10 8.89 -27.68 12.87
N LYS A 11 10.15 -27.46 13.29
CA LYS A 11 10.47 -26.90 14.59
C LYS A 11 9.83 -25.54 14.80
N ILE A 12 9.91 -24.66 13.78
CA ILE A 12 9.33 -23.32 13.83
C ILE A 12 7.80 -23.40 13.84
N LEU A 13 7.19 -24.17 12.95
CA LEU A 13 5.73 -24.29 12.87
C LEU A 13 5.09 -24.93 14.13
N LYS A 14 5.82 -25.79 14.85
CA LYS A 14 5.35 -26.36 16.11
C LYS A 14 5.56 -25.45 17.32
N ASN A 15 6.22 -24.32 17.14
CA ASN A 15 6.42 -23.35 18.21
C ASN A 15 5.09 -22.65 18.53
N LYS A 16 4.61 -22.82 19.78
CA LYS A 16 3.32 -22.25 20.22
C LYS A 16 3.26 -20.74 20.10
N THR A 17 4.38 -20.05 20.33
CA THR A 17 4.47 -18.59 20.19
C THR A 17 4.24 -18.17 18.74
N ILE A 18 4.87 -18.85 17.78
CA ILE A 18 4.71 -18.55 16.34
C ILE A 18 3.28 -18.85 15.90
N LEU A 19 2.73 -20.01 16.30
CA LEU A 19 1.36 -20.36 15.95
C LEU A 19 0.36 -19.35 16.52
N GLY A 20 0.51 -18.98 17.79
CA GLY A 20 -0.32 -17.98 18.45
C GLY A 20 -0.21 -16.60 17.77
N SER A 21 1.00 -16.18 17.41
CA SER A 21 1.22 -14.91 16.71
C SER A 21 0.64 -14.91 15.29
N PHE A 22 0.71 -16.04 14.58
CA PHE A 22 0.09 -16.18 13.27
C PHE A 22 -1.44 -16.06 13.37
N VAL A 23 -2.07 -16.74 14.33
CA VAL A 23 -3.51 -16.61 14.58
C VAL A 23 -3.88 -15.19 14.98
N ALA A 24 -3.13 -14.57 15.90
CA ALA A 24 -3.34 -13.17 16.28
C ALA A 24 -3.21 -12.22 15.07
N SER A 25 -2.23 -12.47 14.19
CA SER A 25 -2.06 -11.68 12.96
C SER A 25 -3.24 -11.82 11.99
N LEU A 26 -3.91 -12.97 11.93
CA LEU A 26 -5.13 -13.12 11.13
C LEU A 26 -6.30 -12.31 11.72
N PHE A 27 -6.43 -12.27 13.05
CA PHE A 27 -7.42 -11.39 13.70
C PHE A 27 -7.12 -9.91 13.46
N LEU A 28 -5.84 -9.52 13.56
CA LEU A 28 -5.43 -8.15 13.24
C LEU A 28 -5.68 -7.80 11.76
N LEU A 29 -5.43 -8.73 10.86
CA LEU A 29 -5.75 -8.57 9.44
C LEU A 29 -7.25 -8.36 9.22
N ALA A 30 -8.09 -9.17 9.86
CA ALA A 30 -9.54 -8.98 9.81
C ALA A 30 -9.95 -7.61 10.38
N GLY A 31 -9.31 -7.15 11.46
CA GLY A 31 -9.49 -5.80 12.01
C GLY A 31 -9.09 -4.69 11.03
N ILE A 32 -7.97 -4.84 10.33
CA ILE A 32 -7.50 -3.89 9.29
C ILE A 32 -8.57 -3.77 8.18
N PHE A 33 -9.10 -4.89 7.71
CA PHE A 33 -10.14 -4.88 6.69
C PHE A 33 -11.45 -4.27 7.20
N PHE A 34 -11.87 -4.66 8.40
CA PHE A 34 -13.11 -4.13 9.00
C PHE A 34 -13.03 -2.61 9.16
N ILE A 35 -11.93 -2.10 9.73
CA ILE A 35 -11.72 -0.66 9.91
C ILE A 35 -11.61 0.03 8.55
N GLY A 36 -10.84 -0.53 7.61
CA GLY A 36 -10.67 0.02 6.27
C GLY A 36 -11.99 0.13 5.52
N TYR A 37 -12.79 -0.94 5.54
CA TYR A 37 -14.11 -0.96 4.90
C TYR A 37 -15.11 0.00 5.58
N HIS A 38 -15.16 0.00 6.90
CA HIS A 38 -16.04 0.90 7.64
C HIS A 38 -15.65 2.37 7.45
N TYR A 39 -14.35 2.68 7.45
CA TYR A 39 -13.85 4.02 7.20
C TYR A 39 -14.13 4.48 5.76
N SER A 40 -13.95 3.59 4.78
CA SER A 40 -14.30 3.86 3.39
C SER A 40 -15.81 4.14 3.24
N GLN A 41 -16.66 3.29 3.80
CA GLN A 41 -18.10 3.49 3.80
C GLN A 41 -18.52 4.79 4.50
N TYR A 42 -17.86 5.14 5.60
CA TYR A 42 -18.11 6.39 6.32
C TYR A 42 -17.71 7.61 5.48
N GLN A 43 -16.56 7.58 4.83
CA GLN A 43 -16.13 8.65 3.93
C GLN A 43 -17.05 8.80 2.72
N PHE A 44 -17.57 7.68 2.20
CA PHE A 44 -18.50 7.68 1.08
C PHE A 44 -19.98 7.63 1.54
N ALA A 45 -20.24 7.78 2.83
CA ALA A 45 -21.51 7.76 3.57
C ALA A 45 -22.54 6.76 3.07
N ALA A 46 -22.12 5.65 2.62
CA ALA A 46 -23.00 4.55 2.33
C ALA A 46 -23.28 3.81 3.64
N ARG A 47 -24.42 4.06 4.26
CA ARG A 47 -24.85 3.36 5.48
C ARG A 47 -25.16 1.90 5.23
N ASP A 48 -25.42 1.38 4.10
CA ASP A 48 -25.76 -0.01 3.85
C ASP A 48 -25.27 -0.43 2.46
N ASN A 49 -24.46 -1.45 2.32
CA ASN A 49 -24.08 -2.19 1.10
C ASN A 49 -24.18 -1.47 -0.27
N VAL A 50 -24.56 -0.21 -0.24
CA VAL A 50 -24.84 0.69 -1.34
C VAL A 50 -23.55 1.08 -2.05
N ALA A 51 -22.42 1.17 -1.32
CA ALA A 51 -21.11 1.50 -1.89
C ALA A 51 -20.70 0.55 -3.03
N HIS A 52 -21.04 -0.73 -2.94
CA HIS A 52 -20.77 -1.70 -4.00
C HIS A 52 -21.59 -1.45 -5.27
N GLY A 53 -22.87 -1.13 -5.12
CA GLY A 53 -23.75 -0.80 -6.26
C GLY A 53 -23.25 0.43 -7.00
N TYR A 54 -23.01 1.52 -6.29
CA TYR A 54 -22.54 2.78 -6.86
C TYR A 54 -21.15 2.68 -7.50
N SER A 55 -20.25 1.88 -6.95
CA SER A 55 -18.96 1.61 -7.58
C SER A 55 -19.10 1.02 -8.97
N LYS A 56 -20.05 0.07 -9.15
CA LYS A 56 -20.35 -0.49 -10.47
C LYS A 56 -21.01 0.52 -11.39
N ASP A 57 -21.91 1.32 -10.88
CA ASP A 57 -22.61 2.34 -11.67
C ASP A 57 -21.64 3.40 -12.18
N ILE A 58 -20.69 3.86 -11.34
CA ILE A 58 -19.62 4.77 -11.74
C ILE A 58 -18.76 4.15 -12.84
N GLU A 59 -18.34 2.90 -12.68
CA GLU A 59 -17.53 2.21 -13.68
C GLU A 59 -18.30 2.03 -14.99
N GLN A 60 -19.56 1.63 -14.95
CA GLN A 60 -20.39 1.43 -16.14
C GLN A 60 -20.66 2.75 -16.87
N SER A 61 -20.91 3.85 -16.15
CA SER A 61 -21.28 5.15 -16.73
C SER A 61 -20.06 5.90 -17.26
N TYR A 62 -18.92 5.84 -16.57
CA TYR A 62 -17.78 6.71 -16.83
C TYR A 62 -16.52 6.03 -17.32
N ARG A 63 -16.46 4.70 -17.31
CA ARG A 63 -15.32 3.98 -17.89
C ARG A 63 -15.12 4.34 -19.36
N GLY A 64 -13.88 4.54 -19.77
CA GLY A 64 -13.53 4.77 -21.16
C GLY A 64 -12.28 5.60 -21.34
N GLU A 65 -12.19 6.24 -22.49
CA GLU A 65 -11.09 7.14 -22.79
C GLU A 65 -11.25 8.45 -22.01
N PHE A 66 -10.16 8.93 -21.45
CA PHE A 66 -10.10 10.19 -20.72
C PHE A 66 -9.84 11.32 -21.69
N THR A 67 -10.93 11.96 -22.14
CA THR A 67 -10.94 13.05 -23.10
C THR A 67 -11.64 14.27 -22.52
N ASP A 68 -11.38 15.46 -23.08
CA ASP A 68 -12.03 16.70 -22.64
C ASP A 68 -13.57 16.62 -22.78
N ASP A 69 -14.07 15.95 -23.84
CA ASP A 69 -15.50 15.73 -24.02
C ASP A 69 -16.10 14.83 -22.94
N LYS A 70 -15.35 13.75 -22.55
CA LYS A 70 -15.78 12.87 -21.47
C LYS A 70 -15.84 13.61 -20.13
N ILE A 71 -14.84 14.45 -19.84
CA ILE A 71 -14.80 15.29 -18.63
C ILE A 71 -15.98 16.26 -18.61
N ARG A 72 -16.23 16.95 -19.71
CA ARG A 72 -17.39 17.84 -19.83
C ARG A 72 -18.71 17.10 -19.60
N GLY A 73 -18.83 15.88 -20.13
CA GLY A 73 -20.00 15.04 -19.90
C GLY A 73 -20.21 14.70 -18.40
N ILE A 74 -19.12 14.30 -17.71
CA ILE A 74 -19.20 13.99 -16.26
C ILE A 74 -19.59 15.23 -15.46
N ILE A 75 -19.03 16.40 -15.77
CA ILE A 75 -19.37 17.65 -15.10
C ILE A 75 -20.83 18.06 -15.39
N ALA A 76 -21.30 17.85 -16.61
CA ALA A 76 -22.72 18.12 -16.97
C ALA A 76 -23.67 17.20 -16.19
N ASP A 77 -23.32 15.94 -16.01
CA ASP A 77 -24.08 14.99 -15.19
C ASP A 77 -24.09 15.40 -13.71
N ASP A 78 -22.98 15.89 -13.17
CA ASP A 78 -22.86 16.42 -11.82
C ASP A 78 -23.80 17.63 -11.61
N LEU A 79 -23.74 18.60 -12.53
CA LEU A 79 -24.61 19.78 -12.52
C LEU A 79 -26.10 19.40 -12.60
N LYS A 80 -26.47 18.44 -13.47
CA LYS A 80 -27.83 17.97 -13.60
C LYS A 80 -28.34 17.29 -12.33
N LYS A 81 -27.54 16.38 -11.75
CA LYS A 81 -27.91 15.67 -10.52
C LYS A 81 -28.00 16.59 -9.32
N PHE A 82 -27.18 17.64 -9.26
CA PHE A 82 -27.33 18.65 -8.22
C PHE A 82 -28.72 19.27 -8.19
N GLN A 83 -29.38 19.42 -9.32
CA GLN A 83 -30.71 20.03 -9.45
C GLN A 83 -31.86 19.09 -9.06
N GLU A 84 -31.60 17.77 -9.10
CA GLU A 84 -32.56 16.76 -8.68
C GLU A 84 -32.66 16.64 -7.15
N ARG A 85 -31.84 17.42 -6.40
CA ARG A 85 -31.81 17.45 -4.95
C ARG A 85 -32.92 18.33 -4.39
N GLU A 86 -33.60 17.88 -3.37
CA GLU A 86 -34.58 18.66 -2.65
C GLU A 86 -33.96 19.38 -1.44
N LEU A 87 -34.31 20.66 -1.30
CA LEU A 87 -33.97 21.39 -0.09
C LEU A 87 -34.90 20.93 1.05
N SER A 88 -34.31 20.46 2.15
CA SER A 88 -35.07 20.13 3.35
C SER A 88 -35.47 21.37 4.12
N ASP A 89 -36.53 21.26 4.99
CA ASP A 89 -37.00 22.34 5.85
C ASP A 89 -35.92 22.90 6.79
N ASP A 90 -34.91 22.11 7.12
CA ASP A 90 -33.73 22.51 7.91
C ASP A 90 -32.63 23.21 7.10
N GLY A 91 -32.85 23.45 5.81
CA GLY A 91 -31.87 24.02 4.91
C GLY A 91 -30.83 23.03 4.38
N SER A 92 -30.92 21.77 4.74
CA SER A 92 -30.06 20.72 4.18
C SER A 92 -30.62 20.19 2.86
N TRP A 93 -29.71 19.74 1.98
CA TRP A 93 -30.10 19.14 0.70
C TRP A 93 -30.31 17.65 0.86
N LYS A 94 -31.38 17.12 0.29
CA LYS A 94 -31.66 15.67 0.24
C LYS A 94 -31.91 15.27 -1.22
N GLU A 95 -31.41 14.11 -1.61
CA GLU A 95 -32.01 13.40 -2.73
C GLU A 95 -33.41 12.96 -2.36
N LYS A 96 -34.32 12.92 -3.34
CA LYS A 96 -35.66 12.33 -3.13
C LYS A 96 -35.54 10.96 -2.50
N GLY A 97 -35.70 10.91 -1.15
CA GLY A 97 -35.72 9.67 -0.38
C GLY A 97 -34.42 9.25 0.34
N GLU A 98 -33.28 9.94 0.16
CA GLU A 98 -32.02 9.55 0.81
C GLU A 98 -31.20 10.73 1.35
N PRO A 99 -30.44 10.55 2.45
CA PRO A 99 -29.54 11.59 2.94
C PRO A 99 -28.42 11.85 1.93
N TRP A 100 -28.37 13.06 1.44
CA TRP A 100 -27.51 13.53 0.37
C TRP A 100 -26.01 13.53 0.66
N LEU A 101 -25.63 13.72 1.89
CA LEU A 101 -24.23 13.81 2.26
C LEU A 101 -23.52 12.49 1.97
N PHE A 102 -22.59 12.49 0.99
CA PHE A 102 -21.64 11.41 0.79
C PHE A 102 -22.05 10.27 -0.16
N HIS A 103 -22.85 10.53 -1.14
CA HIS A 103 -23.11 9.54 -2.18
C HIS A 103 -21.84 9.32 -3.02
N PRO A 104 -21.32 8.09 -3.20
CA PRO A 104 -20.07 7.83 -3.93
C PRO A 104 -20.03 8.40 -5.34
N PHE A 105 -21.19 8.49 -5.98
CA PHE A 105 -21.34 9.10 -7.29
C PHE A 105 -20.95 10.59 -7.27
N TYR A 106 -21.46 11.36 -6.31
CA TYR A 106 -21.17 12.78 -6.21
C TYR A 106 -19.71 13.02 -5.85
N LEU A 107 -19.14 12.20 -4.96
CA LEU A 107 -17.72 12.31 -4.64
C LEU A 107 -16.84 12.13 -5.87
N PHE A 108 -17.17 11.19 -6.75
CA PHE A 108 -16.44 10.99 -8.00
C PHE A 108 -16.61 12.16 -8.97
N THR A 109 -17.86 12.59 -9.20
CA THR A 109 -18.17 13.70 -10.12
C THR A 109 -17.73 15.05 -9.59
N GLU A 110 -17.89 15.31 -8.28
CA GLU A 110 -17.39 16.49 -7.60
C GLU A 110 -15.86 16.61 -7.65
N GLN A 111 -15.12 15.50 -7.47
CA GLN A 111 -13.66 15.52 -7.62
C GLN A 111 -13.23 15.93 -9.03
N ILE A 112 -13.95 15.47 -10.06
CA ILE A 112 -13.70 15.88 -11.43
C ILE A 112 -14.03 17.37 -11.60
N SER A 113 -15.17 17.81 -11.07
CA SER A 113 -15.56 19.23 -11.08
C SER A 113 -14.54 20.10 -10.35
N ASP A 114 -14.07 19.70 -9.17
CA ASP A 114 -13.09 20.43 -8.36
C ASP A 114 -11.74 20.61 -9.08
N VAL A 115 -11.32 19.61 -9.84
CA VAL A 115 -10.03 19.65 -10.54
C VAL A 115 -10.15 20.41 -11.88
N PHE A 116 -11.24 20.21 -12.63
CA PHE A 116 -11.36 20.72 -14.00
C PHE A 116 -12.10 22.05 -14.12
N VAL A 117 -13.00 22.40 -13.20
CA VAL A 117 -13.68 23.70 -13.22
C VAL A 117 -12.74 24.79 -12.69
N LYS A 118 -12.61 25.90 -13.41
CA LYS A 118 -11.67 26.99 -13.05
C LYS A 118 -11.99 27.62 -11.70
N ASP A 119 -13.27 27.82 -11.38
CA ASP A 119 -13.75 28.40 -10.13
C ASP A 119 -14.56 27.40 -9.31
N ALA A 120 -14.06 26.18 -9.18
CA ALA A 120 -14.76 25.08 -8.51
C ALA A 120 -15.23 25.44 -7.10
N ARG A 121 -14.43 26.23 -6.33
CA ARG A 121 -14.80 26.69 -4.97
C ARG A 121 -16.10 27.45 -4.91
N HIS A 122 -16.46 28.18 -5.96
CA HIS A 122 -17.69 28.96 -6.07
C HIS A 122 -18.78 28.26 -6.90
N LEU A 123 -18.51 27.03 -7.36
CA LEU A 123 -19.47 26.29 -8.18
C LEU A 123 -20.78 26.05 -7.42
N TYR A 124 -20.65 25.58 -6.18
CA TYR A 124 -21.79 25.37 -5.28
C TYR A 124 -22.62 26.64 -5.05
N GLU A 125 -21.96 27.77 -4.76
CA GLU A 125 -22.64 29.06 -4.57
C GLU A 125 -23.35 29.51 -5.84
N LYS A 126 -22.71 29.38 -7.01
CA LYS A 126 -23.31 29.70 -8.32
C LYS A 126 -24.52 28.82 -8.61
N GLN A 127 -24.45 27.53 -8.29
CA GLN A 127 -25.57 26.61 -8.43
C GLN A 127 -26.76 27.04 -7.55
N MET A 128 -26.49 27.33 -6.27
CA MET A 128 -27.50 27.78 -5.32
C MET A 128 -28.17 29.08 -5.76
N GLU A 129 -27.42 30.05 -6.23
CA GLU A 129 -27.98 31.31 -6.72
C GLU A 129 -28.86 31.12 -7.97
N ARG A 130 -28.46 30.21 -8.87
CA ARG A 130 -29.24 29.92 -10.08
C ARG A 130 -30.53 29.17 -9.73
N VAL A 131 -30.47 28.17 -8.86
CA VAL A 131 -31.66 27.44 -8.39
C VAL A 131 -32.67 28.37 -7.70
N LYS A 132 -32.22 29.31 -6.85
CA LYS A 132 -33.08 30.33 -6.23
C LYS A 132 -33.77 31.23 -7.25
N LYS A 133 -33.19 31.41 -8.40
CA LYS A 133 -33.74 32.21 -9.56
C LYS A 133 -34.56 31.32 -10.50
N GLY A 134 -34.82 30.07 -10.21
CA GLY A 134 -35.52 29.12 -11.07
C GLY A 134 -34.78 28.78 -12.37
N LYS A 135 -33.46 29.02 -12.40
CA LYS A 135 -32.60 28.72 -13.55
C LYS A 135 -31.64 27.59 -13.23
N MET A 136 -31.27 26.86 -14.25
CA MET A 136 -30.27 25.75 -14.12
C MET A 136 -28.88 26.31 -14.51
N LEU A 137 -27.84 25.84 -13.83
CA LEU A 137 -26.46 26.01 -14.22
C LEU A 137 -26.11 24.91 -15.22
N THR A 138 -25.62 25.31 -16.40
CA THR A 138 -25.23 24.38 -17.47
C THR A 138 -23.71 24.38 -17.65
N ILE A 139 -23.20 23.40 -18.38
CA ILE A 139 -21.78 23.33 -18.73
C ILE A 139 -21.26 24.54 -19.49
N GLU A 140 -22.16 25.25 -20.18
CA GLU A 140 -21.86 26.45 -20.97
C GLU A 140 -21.66 27.70 -20.08
N ASP A 141 -22.21 27.66 -18.87
CA ASP A 141 -22.09 28.75 -17.88
C ASP A 141 -20.77 28.71 -17.09
N ILE A 142 -19.94 27.70 -17.27
CA ILE A 142 -18.71 27.44 -16.50
C ILE A 142 -17.51 27.25 -17.43
N GLU A 143 -16.34 27.69 -16.96
CA GLU A 143 -15.08 27.50 -17.67
C GLU A 143 -14.42 26.18 -17.20
N VAL A 144 -14.31 25.23 -18.13
CA VAL A 144 -13.69 23.91 -17.89
C VAL A 144 -12.28 23.92 -18.47
N ARG A 145 -11.29 23.56 -17.65
CA ARG A 145 -9.88 23.39 -18.07
C ARG A 145 -9.74 22.14 -18.93
N SER A 146 -8.83 22.17 -19.88
CA SER A 146 -8.48 20.99 -20.65
C SER A 146 -7.53 20.05 -19.86
N ILE A 147 -7.46 18.81 -20.28
CA ILE A 147 -6.48 17.84 -19.78
C ILE A 147 -5.06 18.40 -19.91
N LYS A 148 -4.79 19.09 -21.00
CA LYS A 148 -3.49 19.70 -21.29
C LYS A 148 -3.15 20.84 -20.33
N ASP A 149 -4.13 21.68 -19.97
CA ASP A 149 -3.95 22.82 -19.05
C ASP A 149 -3.56 22.36 -17.63
N LEU A 150 -3.97 21.17 -17.24
CA LEU A 150 -3.65 20.56 -15.96
C LEU A 150 -2.32 19.80 -15.95
N GLY A 151 -1.61 19.75 -17.08
CA GLY A 151 -0.30 19.13 -17.17
C GLY A 151 -0.31 17.60 -17.12
N PHE A 152 -1.41 16.97 -17.55
CA PHE A 152 -1.42 15.52 -17.74
C PHE A 152 -0.38 15.11 -18.78
N LYS A 153 0.31 14.01 -18.48
CA LYS A 153 1.28 13.44 -19.42
C LYS A 153 0.56 12.91 -20.65
N GLU A 154 0.97 13.39 -21.82
CA GLU A 154 0.48 12.89 -23.11
C GLU A 154 1.19 11.60 -23.49
N PHE A 155 0.42 10.62 -23.95
CA PHE A 155 0.90 9.36 -24.51
C PHE A 155 0.36 9.17 -25.92
N GLY A 156 0.86 8.22 -26.67
CA GLY A 156 0.38 7.94 -28.03
C GLY A 156 -1.07 7.45 -28.10
N LYS A 157 -1.71 7.19 -26.94
CA LYS A 157 -3.12 6.84 -26.79
C LYS A 157 -3.73 7.66 -25.65
N PRO A 158 -5.05 7.92 -25.68
CA PRO A 158 -5.74 8.54 -24.57
C PRO A 158 -5.58 7.71 -23.28
N LEU A 159 -5.45 8.40 -22.15
CA LEU A 159 -5.53 7.77 -20.83
C LEU A 159 -6.91 7.12 -20.65
N LYS A 160 -7.02 6.18 -19.72
CA LYS A 160 -8.28 5.51 -19.41
C LYS A 160 -8.78 5.95 -18.05
N ILE A 161 -10.04 6.40 -17.99
CA ILE A 161 -10.74 6.66 -16.74
C ILE A 161 -11.59 5.45 -16.35
N GLY A 162 -11.75 5.23 -15.06
CA GLY A 162 -12.60 4.23 -14.45
C GLY A 162 -12.74 4.50 -12.96
N ASN A 163 -13.43 3.63 -12.24
CA ASN A 163 -13.62 3.78 -10.80
C ASN A 163 -12.34 3.40 -10.03
N TYR A 164 -11.54 4.38 -9.67
CA TYR A 164 -10.27 4.21 -8.96
C TYR A 164 -10.40 4.16 -7.42
N ALA A 165 -11.55 4.55 -6.87
CA ALA A 165 -11.72 4.64 -5.42
C ALA A 165 -11.42 3.35 -4.65
N PRO A 166 -11.89 2.15 -5.08
CA PRO A 166 -11.52 0.89 -4.42
C PRO A 166 -10.01 0.63 -4.40
N TRP A 167 -9.29 1.04 -5.43
CA TRP A 167 -7.83 0.84 -5.51
C TRP A 167 -7.06 1.72 -4.53
N LEU A 168 -7.57 2.92 -4.22
CA LEU A 168 -7.01 3.76 -3.16
C LEU A 168 -7.11 3.08 -1.80
N ASP A 169 -8.26 2.49 -1.51
CA ASP A 169 -8.46 1.76 -0.26
C ASP A 169 -7.58 0.52 -0.19
N LEU A 170 -7.43 -0.22 -1.29
CA LEU A 170 -6.49 -1.34 -1.37
C LEU A 170 -5.05 -0.90 -1.07
N TYR A 171 -4.60 0.23 -1.62
CA TYR A 171 -3.25 0.73 -1.34
C TYR A 171 -3.04 1.08 0.13
N LYS A 172 -4.05 1.68 0.79
CA LYS A 172 -4.00 1.99 2.22
C LYS A 172 -3.97 0.71 3.07
N VAL A 173 -4.86 -0.23 2.77
CA VAL A 173 -4.92 -1.54 3.44
C VAL A 173 -3.60 -2.28 3.26
N GLN A 174 -3.07 -2.30 2.04
CA GLN A 174 -1.81 -2.98 1.71
C GLN A 174 -0.62 -2.42 2.48
N GLY A 175 -0.55 -1.11 2.70
CA GLY A 175 0.44 -0.49 3.56
C GLY A 175 0.41 -1.05 4.98
N ASN A 176 -0.77 -1.12 5.59
CA ASN A 176 -0.97 -1.65 6.95
C ASN A 176 -0.66 -3.17 7.02
N VAL A 177 -1.07 -3.93 6.02
CA VAL A 177 -0.76 -5.38 5.91
C VAL A 177 0.75 -5.60 5.84
N SER A 178 1.48 -4.76 5.11
CA SER A 178 2.94 -4.85 5.02
C SER A 178 3.62 -4.67 6.38
N ILE A 179 3.15 -3.74 7.21
CA ILE A 179 3.65 -3.55 8.57
C ILE A 179 3.38 -4.80 9.41
N LEU A 180 2.15 -5.33 9.37
CA LEU A 180 1.77 -6.53 10.10
C LEU A 180 2.63 -7.73 9.73
N VAL A 181 2.83 -7.98 8.43
CA VAL A 181 3.68 -9.07 7.93
C VAL A 181 5.14 -8.86 8.32
N SER A 182 5.64 -7.62 8.30
CA SER A 182 7.01 -7.31 8.73
C SER A 182 7.23 -7.66 10.20
N ILE A 183 6.31 -7.30 11.09
CA ILE A 183 6.37 -7.64 12.52
C ILE A 183 6.34 -9.16 12.70
N LEU A 184 5.48 -9.87 11.97
CA LEU A 184 5.42 -11.33 12.03
C LEU A 184 6.73 -12.00 11.55
N VAL A 185 7.33 -11.47 10.48
CA VAL A 185 8.64 -11.95 9.98
C VAL A 185 9.75 -11.66 10.98
N ILE A 186 9.75 -10.49 11.62
CA ILE A 186 10.70 -10.17 12.70
C ILE A 186 10.57 -11.20 13.83
N LEU A 187 9.35 -11.52 14.25
CA LEU A 187 9.11 -12.49 15.28
C LEU A 187 9.61 -13.90 14.90
N VAL A 188 9.29 -14.37 13.69
CA VAL A 188 9.76 -15.68 13.21
C VAL A 188 11.28 -15.73 13.10
N CYS A 189 11.89 -14.72 12.48
CA CYS A 189 13.34 -14.65 12.28
C CYS A 189 14.11 -14.48 13.61
N SER A 190 13.48 -13.83 14.60
CA SER A 190 14.11 -13.67 15.91
C SER A 190 14.42 -14.99 16.59
N LEU A 191 13.63 -16.03 16.36
CA LEU A 191 13.77 -17.34 16.98
C LEU A 191 14.79 -18.26 16.27
N ILE A 192 15.21 -17.96 15.06
CA ILE A 192 16.01 -18.86 14.21
C ILE A 192 17.32 -19.31 14.88
N PHE A 193 18.05 -18.40 15.48
CA PHE A 193 19.33 -18.68 16.16
C PHE A 193 19.23 -18.48 17.66
N SER A 194 18.53 -17.47 18.12
CA SER A 194 18.50 -17.09 19.52
C SER A 194 17.75 -18.09 20.40
N ASP A 195 16.75 -18.83 19.87
CA ASP A 195 16.05 -19.87 20.62
C ASP A 195 16.99 -21.03 21.00
N ASP A 196 17.87 -21.45 20.09
CA ASP A 196 18.86 -22.49 20.40
C ASP A 196 19.92 -22.01 21.41
N LYS A 197 20.28 -20.71 21.34
CA LYS A 197 21.20 -20.11 22.30
C LYS A 197 20.57 -20.04 23.71
N ALA A 198 19.34 -19.55 23.79
CA ALA A 198 18.60 -19.44 25.04
C ALA A 198 18.41 -20.81 25.76
N LYS A 199 18.35 -21.89 24.97
CA LYS A 199 18.24 -23.26 25.47
C LYS A 199 19.59 -23.97 25.62
N ASN A 200 20.71 -23.31 25.42
CA ASN A 200 22.07 -23.86 25.41
C ASN A 200 22.27 -25.03 24.42
N MET A 201 21.38 -25.16 23.42
CA MET A 201 21.45 -26.24 22.42
C MET A 201 22.47 -25.94 21.31
N ASN A 202 22.86 -24.69 21.13
CA ASN A 202 23.84 -24.27 20.12
C ASN A 202 25.19 -25.00 20.31
N GLN A 203 25.64 -25.24 21.52
CA GLN A 203 26.89 -25.99 21.81
C GLN A 203 26.82 -27.40 21.23
N VAL A 204 25.76 -28.14 21.54
CA VAL A 204 25.55 -29.53 21.05
C VAL A 204 25.38 -29.55 19.53
N LEU A 205 24.59 -28.60 18.97
CA LEU A 205 24.33 -28.53 17.52
C LEU A 205 25.61 -28.25 16.72
N LEU A 206 26.48 -27.38 17.21
CA LEU A 206 27.71 -26.97 16.51
C LEU A 206 28.82 -28.04 16.57
N THR A 207 28.78 -28.99 17.51
CA THR A 207 29.72 -30.11 17.56
C THR A 207 29.33 -31.25 16.61
N THR A 208 28.11 -31.26 16.10
CA THR A 208 27.68 -32.30 15.13
C THR A 208 28.37 -32.13 13.78
N LYS A 209 28.51 -33.24 13.01
CA LYS A 209 29.15 -33.32 11.69
C LYS A 209 28.67 -32.21 10.70
N TYR A 210 27.41 -31.80 10.82
CA TYR A 210 26.78 -30.85 9.91
C TYR A 210 26.44 -29.50 10.57
N GLY A 211 26.70 -29.33 11.86
CA GLY A 211 26.24 -28.19 12.65
C GLY A 211 26.76 -26.82 12.13
N ARG A 212 28.06 -26.72 11.90
CA ARG A 212 28.70 -25.44 11.51
C ARG A 212 28.46 -25.00 10.07
N ASN A 213 28.01 -25.87 9.19
CA ASN A 213 27.85 -25.51 7.77
C ASN A 213 26.43 -25.76 7.27
N LYS A 214 26.00 -27.02 7.21
CA LYS A 214 24.72 -27.39 6.59
C LYS A 214 23.53 -26.94 7.42
N LEU A 215 23.61 -27.02 8.76
CA LEU A 215 22.53 -26.61 9.65
C LEU A 215 22.33 -25.09 9.62
N ILE A 216 23.41 -24.30 9.67
CA ILE A 216 23.31 -22.81 9.60
C ILE A 216 22.69 -22.40 8.27
N ARG A 217 23.13 -22.99 7.16
CA ARG A 217 22.52 -22.72 5.82
C ARG A 217 21.05 -23.13 5.78
N ALA A 218 20.68 -24.25 6.43
CA ALA A 218 19.28 -24.69 6.50
C ALA A 218 18.43 -23.70 7.30
N LYS A 219 18.91 -23.22 8.45
CA LYS A 219 18.22 -22.21 9.27
C LYS A 219 17.97 -20.91 8.50
N ILE A 220 19.00 -20.37 7.87
CA ILE A 220 18.87 -19.16 7.05
C ILE A 220 17.91 -19.41 5.86
N GLY A 221 18.03 -20.56 5.19
CA GLY A 221 17.13 -20.92 4.08
C GLY A 221 15.67 -21.02 4.52
N VAL A 222 15.41 -21.61 5.71
CA VAL A 222 14.06 -21.70 6.28
C VAL A 222 13.51 -20.33 6.63
N ALA A 223 14.32 -19.42 7.16
CA ALA A 223 13.88 -18.05 7.47
C ALA A 223 13.39 -17.32 6.22
N PHE A 224 14.17 -17.32 5.13
CA PHE A 224 13.75 -16.70 3.87
C PHE A 224 12.57 -17.42 3.22
N LEU A 225 12.51 -18.74 3.29
CA LEU A 225 11.35 -19.52 2.82
C LEU A 225 10.07 -19.16 3.58
N LEU A 226 10.14 -19.07 4.91
CA LEU A 226 9.01 -18.67 5.74
C LEU A 226 8.59 -17.22 5.45
N THR A 227 9.55 -16.31 5.26
CA THR A 227 9.28 -14.93 4.85
C THR A 227 8.49 -14.90 3.54
N PHE A 228 8.91 -15.69 2.55
CA PHE A 228 8.19 -15.80 1.27
C PHE A 228 6.79 -16.39 1.45
N VAL A 229 6.65 -17.49 2.20
CA VAL A 229 5.35 -18.14 2.44
C VAL A 229 4.40 -17.20 3.17
N LEU A 230 4.86 -16.53 4.22
CA LEU A 230 4.04 -15.56 4.96
C LEU A 230 3.60 -14.41 4.04
N PHE A 231 4.51 -13.86 3.25
CA PHE A 231 4.16 -12.81 2.28
C PHE A 231 3.05 -13.29 1.35
N ILE A 232 3.24 -14.42 0.67
CA ILE A 232 2.25 -14.94 -0.29
C ILE A 232 0.90 -15.22 0.38
N VAL A 233 0.89 -15.86 1.55
CA VAL A 233 -0.37 -16.18 2.26
C VAL A 233 -1.14 -14.89 2.61
N PHE A 234 -0.46 -13.90 3.19
CA PHE A 234 -1.12 -12.64 3.55
C PHE A 234 -1.57 -11.86 2.31
N GLN A 235 -0.79 -11.86 1.23
CA GLN A 235 -1.20 -11.20 -0.03
C GLN A 235 -2.41 -11.88 -0.67
N MET A 236 -2.44 -13.21 -0.69
CA MET A 236 -3.60 -13.94 -1.20
C MET A 236 -4.85 -13.64 -0.37
N VAL A 237 -4.75 -13.71 0.96
CA VAL A 237 -5.88 -13.40 1.86
C VAL A 237 -6.33 -11.95 1.64
N THR A 238 -5.38 -11.00 1.57
CA THR A 238 -5.69 -9.59 1.31
C THR A 238 -6.45 -9.40 0.01
N TYR A 239 -5.97 -9.98 -1.07
CA TYR A 239 -6.62 -9.85 -2.37
C TYR A 239 -8.01 -10.49 -2.39
N PHE A 240 -8.16 -11.71 -1.85
CA PHE A 240 -9.46 -12.39 -1.81
C PHE A 240 -10.48 -11.65 -0.95
N VAL A 241 -10.10 -11.19 0.24
CA VAL A 241 -11.00 -10.41 1.10
C VAL A 241 -11.36 -9.10 0.42
N PHE A 242 -10.36 -8.39 -0.14
CA PHE A 242 -10.60 -7.15 -0.86
C PHE A 242 -11.57 -7.35 -2.03
N SER A 243 -11.33 -8.33 -2.91
CA SER A 243 -12.18 -8.60 -4.07
C SER A 243 -13.60 -9.07 -3.70
N SER A 244 -13.81 -9.58 -2.48
CA SER A 244 -15.13 -9.94 -1.97
C SER A 244 -15.90 -8.74 -1.40
N MET A 245 -15.20 -7.74 -0.89
CA MET A 245 -15.78 -6.56 -0.22
C MET A 245 -15.92 -5.37 -1.17
N TYR A 246 -15.05 -5.25 -2.16
CA TYR A 246 -14.97 -4.10 -3.07
C TYR A 246 -15.14 -4.52 -4.53
N ASP A 247 -15.65 -3.60 -5.33
CA ASP A 247 -15.61 -3.75 -6.78
C ASP A 247 -14.19 -3.43 -7.30
N THR A 248 -13.60 -4.38 -8.01
CA THR A 248 -12.24 -4.26 -8.56
C THR A 248 -12.21 -3.82 -10.02
N SER A 249 -13.35 -3.40 -10.59
CA SER A 249 -13.50 -3.09 -12.01
C SER A 249 -12.55 -1.99 -12.52
N GLY A 250 -12.19 -1.01 -11.69
CA GLY A 250 -11.29 0.08 -12.05
C GLY A 250 -9.80 -0.29 -12.24
N TRP A 251 -9.44 -1.59 -12.21
CA TRP A 251 -8.05 -2.06 -12.32
C TRP A 251 -7.31 -1.56 -13.58
N SER A 252 -8.05 -1.35 -14.67
CA SER A 252 -7.52 -0.95 -15.98
C SER A 252 -7.44 0.57 -16.19
N SER A 253 -7.94 1.40 -15.24
CA SER A 253 -7.84 2.85 -15.34
C SER A 253 -6.39 3.29 -15.14
N SER A 254 -6.01 4.36 -15.84
CA SER A 254 -4.66 4.92 -15.80
C SER A 254 -4.42 5.59 -14.45
N ILE A 255 -3.22 5.42 -13.89
CA ILE A 255 -2.88 5.99 -12.58
C ILE A 255 -2.97 7.51 -12.56
N GLN A 256 -2.74 8.18 -13.70
CA GLN A 256 -2.82 9.64 -13.85
C GLN A 256 -4.25 10.15 -13.68
N THR A 257 -5.26 9.35 -14.05
CA THR A 257 -6.67 9.73 -13.93
C THR A 257 -7.22 9.58 -12.52
N ASN A 258 -6.41 9.04 -11.60
CA ASN A 258 -6.73 9.01 -10.18
C ASN A 258 -6.43 10.37 -9.55
N LEU A 259 -7.45 11.20 -9.43
CA LEU A 259 -7.32 12.59 -9.01
C LEU A 259 -6.83 12.72 -7.55
N ASP A 260 -7.17 11.76 -6.69
CA ASP A 260 -6.72 11.74 -5.27
C ASP A 260 -5.21 11.55 -5.14
N LEU A 261 -4.57 10.88 -6.09
CA LEU A 261 -3.12 10.72 -6.08
C LEU A 261 -2.38 11.94 -6.60
N GLY A 262 -3.04 12.77 -7.43
CA GLY A 262 -2.44 13.99 -8.01
C GLY A 262 -1.24 13.72 -8.93
N LEU A 263 -1.18 12.54 -9.55
CA LEU A 263 -0.05 12.07 -10.36
C LEU A 263 -0.23 12.36 -11.86
N PHE A 264 -0.73 13.52 -12.22
CA PHE A 264 -1.09 13.86 -13.60
C PHE A 264 0.09 13.75 -14.58
N SER A 265 1.27 14.17 -14.16
CA SER A 265 2.51 14.13 -14.95
C SER A 265 3.30 12.83 -14.81
N PHE A 266 2.73 11.79 -14.21
CA PHE A 266 3.44 10.51 -14.03
C PHE A 266 3.94 9.96 -15.38
N PRO A 267 5.23 9.56 -15.48
CA PRO A 267 5.88 9.39 -16.77
C PRO A 267 5.52 8.11 -17.53
N LEU A 268 4.85 7.14 -16.89
CA LEU A 268 4.53 5.84 -17.49
C LEU A 268 3.03 5.66 -17.65
N GLU A 269 2.61 5.07 -18.75
CA GLU A 269 1.22 4.67 -19.00
C GLU A 269 0.86 3.41 -18.19
N TRP A 270 0.85 3.55 -16.86
CA TRP A 270 0.52 2.45 -15.97
C TRP A 270 -0.92 2.53 -15.50
N ASN A 271 -1.53 1.35 -15.36
CA ASN A 271 -2.83 1.19 -14.73
C ASN A 271 -2.70 0.78 -13.24
N HIS A 272 -3.81 0.79 -12.53
CA HIS A 272 -3.83 0.45 -11.10
C HIS A 272 -3.29 -0.94 -10.79
N LEU A 273 -3.56 -1.94 -11.66
CA LEU A 273 -3.05 -3.29 -11.47
C LEU A 273 -1.52 -3.36 -11.58
N GLN A 274 -0.93 -2.65 -12.56
CA GLN A 274 0.52 -2.58 -12.73
C GLN A 274 1.20 -1.89 -11.54
N VAL A 275 0.61 -0.80 -11.05
CA VAL A 275 1.06 -0.11 -9.83
C VAL A 275 0.98 -1.04 -8.62
N TYR A 276 -0.10 -1.80 -8.48
CA TYR A 276 -0.27 -2.76 -7.39
C TYR A 276 0.83 -3.82 -7.40
N PHE A 277 1.11 -4.45 -8.55
CA PHE A 277 2.19 -5.43 -8.67
C PHE A 277 3.57 -4.83 -8.39
N TRP A 278 3.85 -3.63 -8.89
CA TRP A 278 5.09 -2.92 -8.56
C TRP A 278 5.23 -2.70 -7.05
N PHE A 279 4.15 -2.29 -6.40
CA PHE A 279 4.13 -2.06 -4.97
C PHE A 279 4.33 -3.37 -4.17
N LEU A 280 3.72 -4.47 -4.59
CA LEU A 280 3.96 -5.79 -3.99
C LEU A 280 5.43 -6.22 -4.11
N CYS A 281 6.06 -6.01 -5.26
CA CYS A 281 7.48 -6.30 -5.44
C CYS A 281 8.35 -5.46 -4.50
N LEU A 282 8.03 -4.18 -4.34
CA LEU A 282 8.73 -3.29 -3.42
C LEU A 282 8.61 -3.77 -1.97
N GLN A 283 7.40 -4.08 -1.53
CA GLN A 283 7.14 -4.60 -0.19
C GLN A 283 7.85 -5.93 0.07
N PHE A 284 7.87 -6.83 -0.90
CA PHE A 284 8.57 -8.10 -0.78
C PHE A 284 10.08 -7.92 -0.63
N THR A 285 10.70 -7.05 -1.43
CA THR A 285 12.14 -6.76 -1.29
C THR A 285 12.47 -6.12 0.06
N GLY A 286 11.62 -5.22 0.55
CA GLY A 286 11.73 -4.64 1.89
C GLY A 286 11.60 -5.69 2.99
N LEU A 287 10.71 -6.67 2.81
CA LEU A 287 10.52 -7.76 3.76
C LEU A 287 11.73 -8.70 3.82
N LEU A 288 12.37 -8.98 2.68
CA LEU A 288 13.63 -9.75 2.63
C LEU A 288 14.76 -9.02 3.37
N PHE A 289 14.87 -7.69 3.21
CA PHE A 289 15.81 -6.88 3.96
C PHE A 289 15.54 -6.96 5.47
N THR A 290 14.29 -6.79 5.90
CA THR A 290 13.86 -6.90 7.30
C THR A 290 14.20 -8.27 7.90
N ALA A 291 13.96 -9.35 7.17
CA ALA A 291 14.34 -10.70 7.55
C ALA A 291 15.87 -10.83 7.72
N GLY A 292 16.65 -10.24 6.80
CA GLY A 292 18.11 -10.21 6.86
C GLY A 292 18.64 -9.50 8.11
N VAL A 293 18.10 -8.32 8.43
CA VAL A 293 18.46 -7.56 9.65
C VAL A 293 18.15 -8.39 10.89
N THR A 294 16.95 -8.97 10.97
CA THR A 294 16.52 -9.77 12.14
C THR A 294 17.36 -11.04 12.30
N LEU A 295 17.71 -11.70 11.20
CA LEU A 295 18.61 -12.86 11.25
C LEU A 295 20.00 -12.50 11.78
N LEU A 296 20.53 -11.36 11.38
CA LEU A 296 21.79 -10.88 11.92
C LEU A 296 21.68 -10.63 13.42
N MET A 297 20.63 -9.93 13.88
CA MET A 297 20.39 -9.70 15.31
C MET A 297 20.21 -11.04 16.06
N SER A 298 19.49 -12.02 15.50
CA SER A 298 19.31 -13.35 16.06
C SER A 298 20.65 -14.12 16.18
N SER A 299 21.57 -13.88 15.26
CA SER A 299 22.92 -14.46 15.35
C SER A 299 23.80 -13.77 16.40
N LEU A 300 23.58 -12.48 16.68
CA LEU A 300 24.38 -11.69 17.64
C LEU A 300 23.91 -11.87 19.09
N LEU A 301 22.60 -11.77 19.31
CA LEU A 301 22.01 -11.75 20.65
C LEU A 301 21.67 -13.17 21.15
N ASN A 302 21.60 -13.33 22.47
CA ASN A 302 21.40 -14.65 23.10
C ASN A 302 19.93 -14.95 23.47
N SER A 303 19.07 -13.93 23.52
CA SER A 303 17.67 -14.07 23.93
C SER A 303 16.73 -13.71 22.78
N PRO A 304 15.71 -14.53 22.46
CA PRO A 304 14.69 -14.20 21.47
C PRO A 304 13.98 -12.88 21.74
N LEU A 305 13.71 -12.56 23.01
CA LEU A 305 13.05 -11.32 23.40
C LEU A 305 13.92 -10.10 23.08
N SER A 306 15.23 -10.18 23.38
CA SER A 306 16.18 -9.11 23.05
C SER A 306 16.28 -8.90 21.54
N VAL A 307 16.31 -10.00 20.76
CA VAL A 307 16.32 -9.92 19.29
C VAL A 307 15.06 -9.24 18.78
N LEU A 308 13.89 -9.67 19.28
CA LEU A 308 12.60 -9.13 18.88
C LEU A 308 12.55 -7.60 19.14
N SER A 309 12.86 -7.20 20.38
CA SER A 309 12.83 -5.77 20.78
C SER A 309 13.79 -4.92 19.96
N PHE A 310 15.02 -5.38 19.75
CA PHE A 310 16.02 -4.66 18.96
C PHE A 310 15.62 -4.56 17.48
N SER A 311 15.12 -5.65 16.90
CA SER A 311 14.72 -5.68 15.50
C SER A 311 13.49 -4.82 15.23
N ILE A 312 12.50 -4.80 16.14
CA ILE A 312 11.35 -3.89 16.05
C ILE A 312 11.82 -2.43 16.16
N SER A 313 12.71 -2.12 17.10
CA SER A 313 13.25 -0.77 17.26
C SER A 313 14.00 -0.30 15.99
N LEU A 314 14.84 -1.16 15.41
CA LEU A 314 15.53 -0.86 14.14
C LEU A 314 14.57 -0.73 12.95
N TYR A 315 13.49 -1.50 12.94
CA TYR A 315 12.47 -1.41 11.90
C TYR A 315 11.69 -0.10 11.97
N LEU A 316 11.31 0.35 13.19
CA LEU A 316 10.51 1.55 13.41
C LEU A 316 11.34 2.85 13.40
N LEU A 317 12.63 2.79 13.76
CA LEU A 317 13.50 3.97 13.86
C LEU A 317 13.46 4.88 12.62
N PRO A 318 13.57 4.36 11.38
CA PRO A 318 13.51 5.21 10.19
C PRO A 318 12.21 5.98 10.03
N TYR A 319 11.09 5.46 10.54
CA TYR A 319 9.81 6.16 10.52
C TYR A 319 9.85 7.42 11.40
N PHE A 320 10.35 7.30 12.62
CA PHE A 320 10.48 8.45 13.52
C PHE A 320 11.49 9.47 12.99
N LEU A 321 12.61 9.01 12.44
CA LEU A 321 13.60 9.90 11.81
C LEU A 321 13.02 10.65 10.60
N ALA A 322 12.15 10.03 9.81
CA ALA A 322 11.50 10.67 8.67
C ALA A 322 10.53 11.80 9.08
N GLN A 323 10.03 11.81 10.33
CA GLN A 323 9.24 12.92 10.85
C GLN A 323 10.12 14.15 11.15
N ILE A 324 11.41 13.94 11.44
CA ILE A 324 12.38 14.99 11.76
C ILE A 324 13.05 15.49 10.46
N PHE A 325 13.55 14.56 9.66
CA PHE A 325 14.25 14.86 8.40
C PHE A 325 13.29 14.82 7.23
N ARG A 326 12.64 15.94 6.95
CA ARG A 326 11.58 16.03 5.92
C ARG A 326 12.09 16.40 4.54
N GLU A 327 13.37 16.75 4.42
CA GLU A 327 13.99 17.23 3.18
C GLU A 327 15.44 16.73 3.02
N GLY A 328 15.97 16.85 1.81
CA GLY A 328 17.36 16.59 1.50
C GLY A 328 17.74 15.11 1.42
N LEU A 329 19.04 14.84 1.49
CA LEU A 329 19.60 13.49 1.34
C LEU A 329 19.14 12.53 2.45
N ALA A 330 18.99 13.03 3.68
CA ALA A 330 18.54 12.22 4.81
C ALA A 330 17.15 11.64 4.57
N GLN A 331 16.19 12.46 4.09
CA GLN A 331 14.86 11.99 3.72
C GLN A 331 14.95 10.90 2.65
N LYS A 332 15.71 11.12 1.58
CA LYS A 332 15.89 10.14 0.48
C LYS A 332 16.38 8.80 0.99
N LEU A 333 17.37 8.81 1.87
CA LEU A 333 17.91 7.60 2.50
C LEU A 333 16.88 6.92 3.41
N LEU A 334 16.08 7.68 4.15
CA LEU A 334 15.04 7.12 5.03
C LEU A 334 13.92 6.43 4.24
N TYR A 335 13.61 6.89 3.02
CA TYR A 335 12.65 6.23 2.15
C TYR A 335 13.17 4.93 1.51
N LEU A 336 14.44 4.59 1.66
CA LEU A 336 14.95 3.24 1.34
C LEU A 336 14.49 2.19 2.36
N PHE A 337 14.09 2.59 3.57
CA PHE A 337 13.67 1.64 4.60
C PHE A 337 12.19 1.24 4.43
N PRO A 338 11.87 -0.07 4.57
CA PRO A 338 10.54 -0.61 4.30
C PRO A 338 9.40 0.06 5.06
N ILE A 339 9.65 0.49 6.31
CA ILE A 339 8.62 1.16 7.12
C ILE A 339 8.13 2.49 6.51
N ASN A 340 8.95 3.17 5.73
CA ASN A 340 8.59 4.41 5.06
C ASN A 340 7.99 4.18 3.65
N GLN A 341 7.96 2.93 3.19
CA GLN A 341 7.44 2.52 1.88
C GLN A 341 5.98 2.04 1.94
N GLN A 342 5.14 2.69 2.75
CA GLN A 342 3.76 2.23 2.97
C GLN A 342 2.72 3.00 2.14
N SER A 343 3.08 4.14 1.57
CA SER A 343 2.17 4.99 0.79
C SER A 343 2.51 4.95 -0.69
N VAL A 344 1.66 4.32 -1.49
CA VAL A 344 1.82 4.20 -2.95
C VAL A 344 1.95 5.57 -3.61
N GLY A 345 1.04 6.49 -3.33
CA GLY A 345 1.04 7.82 -3.96
C GLY A 345 2.32 8.61 -3.67
N LYS A 346 2.80 8.59 -2.41
CA LYS A 346 4.08 9.23 -2.05
C LYS A 346 5.27 8.61 -2.78
N LEU A 347 5.31 7.29 -2.89
CA LEU A 347 6.41 6.59 -3.57
C LEU A 347 6.40 6.83 -5.07
N LEU A 348 5.24 6.78 -5.71
CA LEU A 348 5.11 7.07 -7.13
C LEU A 348 5.56 8.51 -7.43
N GLY A 349 5.08 9.48 -6.63
CA GLY A 349 5.49 10.88 -6.75
C GLY A 349 7.00 11.06 -6.52
N LEU A 350 7.54 10.47 -5.46
CA LEU A 350 8.96 10.56 -5.11
C LEU A 350 9.86 9.97 -6.21
N PHE A 351 9.51 8.78 -6.73
CA PHE A 351 10.33 8.09 -7.74
C PHE A 351 10.20 8.72 -9.13
N ALA A 352 9.07 9.38 -9.43
CA ALA A 352 8.83 10.05 -10.70
C ALA A 352 9.36 11.50 -10.73
N SER A 353 9.68 12.08 -9.59
CA SER A 353 10.10 13.47 -9.50
C SER A 353 11.55 13.66 -9.96
N ASN A 354 11.73 14.54 -10.95
CA ASN A 354 13.05 14.85 -11.52
C ASN A 354 14.04 15.49 -10.53
N LYS A 355 13.60 15.92 -9.35
CA LYS A 355 14.44 16.65 -8.38
C LYS A 355 14.49 16.02 -6.98
N GLU A 356 13.61 15.06 -6.68
CA GLU A 356 13.35 14.66 -5.30
C GLU A 356 13.91 13.30 -4.91
N TYR A 357 14.33 12.46 -5.86
CA TYR A 357 14.96 11.17 -5.53
C TYR A 357 16.37 11.05 -6.11
N PHE A 358 16.95 9.84 -6.22
CA PHE A 358 18.34 9.65 -6.62
C PHE A 358 18.59 9.90 -8.12
N PHE A 359 17.62 9.51 -8.97
CA PHE A 359 17.71 9.63 -10.43
C PHE A 359 16.48 10.34 -10.98
N GLN A 360 16.58 10.81 -12.23
CA GLN A 360 15.49 11.50 -12.91
C GLN A 360 14.42 10.55 -13.47
N ASP A 361 14.73 9.27 -13.59
CA ASP A 361 13.85 8.27 -14.20
C ASP A 361 13.22 7.36 -13.15
N PHE A 362 11.90 7.15 -13.26
CA PHE A 362 11.12 6.32 -12.34
C PHE A 362 11.59 4.86 -12.34
N ILE A 363 11.87 4.30 -13.53
CA ILE A 363 12.29 2.89 -13.66
C ILE A 363 13.67 2.71 -13.03
N ILE A 364 14.58 3.66 -13.28
CA ILE A 364 15.94 3.60 -12.71
C ILE A 364 15.87 3.72 -11.18
N ASN A 365 15.06 4.62 -10.64
CA ASN A 365 14.82 4.72 -9.19
C ASN A 365 14.25 3.42 -8.62
N SER A 366 13.27 2.82 -9.28
CA SER A 366 12.68 1.55 -8.85
C SER A 366 13.70 0.41 -8.85
N LEU A 367 14.46 0.25 -9.93
CA LEU A 367 15.51 -0.76 -10.04
C LEU A 367 16.62 -0.55 -9.02
N PHE A 368 17.00 0.70 -8.77
CA PHE A 368 17.97 1.04 -7.73
C PHE A 368 17.51 0.58 -6.35
N VAL A 369 16.27 0.93 -5.95
CA VAL A 369 15.73 0.54 -4.63
C VAL A 369 15.61 -0.97 -4.51
N PHE A 370 15.09 -1.66 -5.52
CA PHE A 370 15.00 -3.12 -5.52
C PHE A 370 16.38 -3.78 -5.38
N SER A 371 17.33 -3.35 -6.21
CA SER A 371 18.69 -3.91 -6.20
C SER A 371 19.41 -3.63 -4.89
N PHE A 372 19.24 -2.44 -4.32
CA PHE A 372 19.81 -2.03 -3.05
C PHE A 372 19.28 -2.89 -1.89
N LEU A 373 17.95 -3.06 -1.77
CA LEU A 373 17.33 -3.85 -0.72
C LEU A 373 17.69 -5.33 -0.83
N ILE A 374 17.66 -5.90 -2.05
CA ILE A 374 18.06 -7.30 -2.31
C ILE A 374 19.55 -7.49 -2.00
N GLY A 375 20.40 -6.55 -2.44
CA GLY A 375 21.83 -6.58 -2.18
C GLY A 375 22.15 -6.55 -0.68
N LEU A 376 21.48 -5.66 0.08
CA LEU A 376 21.60 -5.62 1.53
C LEU A 376 21.09 -6.89 2.20
N ALA A 377 19.93 -7.42 1.79
CA ALA A 377 19.41 -8.68 2.33
C ALA A 377 20.42 -9.83 2.12
N PHE A 378 21.03 -9.88 0.93
CA PHE A 378 22.05 -10.88 0.62
C PHE A 378 23.34 -10.70 1.43
N ALA A 379 23.83 -9.47 1.58
CA ALA A 379 24.98 -9.14 2.42
C ALA A 379 24.74 -9.52 3.89
N LEU A 380 23.58 -9.16 4.44
CA LEU A 380 23.17 -9.51 5.81
C LEU A 380 23.07 -11.02 6.02
N LYS A 381 22.54 -11.76 5.04
CA LYS A 381 22.55 -13.22 5.01
C LYS A 381 23.96 -13.80 5.13
N ILE A 382 24.90 -13.26 4.35
CA ILE A 382 26.32 -13.72 4.38
C ILE A 382 26.95 -13.42 5.72
N ILE A 383 26.79 -12.20 6.25
CA ILE A 383 27.33 -11.80 7.55
C ILE A 383 26.77 -12.67 8.66
N SER A 384 25.45 -12.92 8.67
CA SER A 384 24.78 -13.80 9.63
C SER A 384 25.34 -15.23 9.57
N TYR A 385 25.60 -15.74 8.37
CA TYR A 385 26.20 -17.07 8.18
C TYR A 385 27.60 -17.15 8.78
N PHE A 386 28.48 -16.21 8.45
CA PHE A 386 29.87 -16.22 8.98
C PHE A 386 29.90 -15.99 10.47
N HIS A 387 29.07 -15.11 11.01
CA HIS A 387 28.99 -14.89 12.46
C HIS A 387 28.54 -16.16 13.17
N ALA A 388 27.45 -16.81 12.72
CA ALA A 388 26.96 -18.05 13.32
C ALA A 388 27.95 -19.22 13.18
N LYS A 389 28.71 -19.28 12.09
CA LYS A 389 29.73 -20.31 11.86
C LYS A 389 30.92 -20.18 12.81
N ASN A 390 31.30 -18.94 13.15
CA ASN A 390 32.47 -18.62 13.95
C ASN A 390 32.17 -18.49 15.46
N TRP A 391 30.99 -18.89 15.91
CA TRP A 391 30.68 -18.87 17.33
C TRP A 391 31.71 -19.68 18.11
N LYS A 392 32.39 -19.00 19.03
CA LYS A 392 33.27 -19.61 20.01
C LYS A 392 32.43 -20.00 21.24
N PHE A 393 32.75 -21.13 21.81
CA PHE A 393 32.22 -21.49 23.14
C PHE A 393 32.91 -20.58 24.14
N ALA A 394 32.13 -19.74 24.82
CA ALA A 394 32.61 -19.00 25.99
C ALA A 394 32.44 -19.84 27.22
#